data_7b2d6eaf5f957f7220d18d842a9c04fb
#
_entry.id   7b2d6eaf5f957f7220d18d842a9c04fb
#
_cell.length_a   1.000
_cell.length_b   1.000
_cell.length_c   1.000
_cell.angle_alpha   90.00
_cell.angle_beta   90.00
_cell.angle_gamma   90.00
#
_symmetry.space_group_name_H-M   'P 1'
#
loop_
_entity.id
_entity.type
_entity.pdbx_description
1 polymer ?
#
loop_
_entity_poly.entity_id
_entity_poly.type
_entity_poly.pdbx_seq_one_letter_code
_entity_poly.pdbx_strand_id
1 'polypeptide(L)'
;MKKLLPQANSLDTVIKVFVYVASKQSCTQSDIADFCSFEPRQAAYYLNACYYLGLVDENWQITDLGASNMEDITDLKQKIYWIIVKDEIIGTIFSYKLIFPNKDARSFTIEYLHRLYPEYSEAVISRRASTLLNWCNEILSSPLINRL
;
A
#
# COMPACT_ATOMS: atom_id res chain seq x y z
N MET A 1 -12.28 -9.24 -11.14
CA MET A 1 -12.82 -8.23 -10.20
C MET A 1 -11.70 -7.30 -9.77
N LYS A 2 -11.94 -5.99 -9.83
CA LYS A 2 -10.95 -5.01 -9.39
C LYS A 2 -10.83 -5.06 -7.86
N LYS A 3 -9.60 -5.05 -7.36
CA LYS A 3 -9.35 -4.89 -5.94
C LYS A 3 -9.68 -3.44 -5.52
N LEU A 4 -10.15 -3.27 -4.28
CA LEU A 4 -10.33 -1.94 -3.74
C LEU A 4 -8.97 -1.29 -3.54
N LEU A 5 -8.84 -0.03 -4.00
CA LEU A 5 -7.59 0.71 -3.83
C LEU A 5 -7.31 0.96 -2.34
N PRO A 6 -6.03 0.96 -1.95
CA PRO A 6 -5.67 1.17 -0.55
C PRO A 6 -6.12 2.53 -0.01
N GLN A 7 -6.45 2.56 1.27
CA GLN A 7 -6.81 3.77 2.02
C GLN A 7 -5.84 4.05 3.16
N ALA A 8 -4.83 3.22 3.33
CA ALA A 8 -3.81 3.36 4.38
C ALA A 8 -2.74 4.35 3.93
N ASN A 9 -2.70 5.54 4.51
CA ASN A 9 -1.87 6.63 4.00
C ASN A 9 -0.36 6.46 4.22
N SER A 10 0.05 5.72 5.26
CA SER A 10 1.47 5.53 5.58
C SER A 10 1.91 4.13 5.19
N LEU A 11 2.82 4.04 4.22
CA LEU A 11 3.38 2.76 3.80
C LEU A 11 4.22 2.14 4.92
N ASP A 12 4.98 2.94 5.68
CA ASP A 12 5.72 2.42 6.83
C ASP A 12 4.78 1.77 7.85
N THR A 13 3.61 2.34 8.07
CA THR A 13 2.62 1.76 8.97
C THR A 13 2.01 0.49 8.40
N VAL A 14 1.79 0.42 7.09
CA VAL A 14 1.36 -0.83 6.43
C VAL A 14 2.35 -1.95 6.71
N ILE A 15 3.64 -1.67 6.57
CA ILE A 15 4.70 -2.65 6.83
C ILE A 15 4.70 -3.08 8.30
N LYS A 16 4.55 -2.14 9.22
CA LYS A 16 4.47 -2.42 10.65
C LYS A 16 3.28 -3.32 10.99
N VAL A 17 2.12 -3.04 10.42
CA VAL A 17 0.92 -3.87 10.60
C VAL A 17 1.15 -5.27 10.03
N PHE A 18 1.74 -5.36 8.84
CA PHE A 18 2.04 -6.65 8.23
C PHE A 18 2.98 -7.48 9.11
N VAL A 19 4.06 -6.88 9.63
CA VAL A 19 5.00 -7.58 10.52
C VAL A 19 4.29 -8.09 11.76
N TYR A 20 3.39 -7.29 12.34
CA TYR A 20 2.62 -7.71 13.51
C TYR A 20 1.71 -8.91 13.18
N VAL A 21 0.98 -8.84 12.06
CA VAL A 21 0.10 -9.94 11.61
C VAL A 21 0.92 -11.21 11.40
N ALA A 22 2.07 -11.10 10.77
CA ALA A 22 2.95 -12.23 10.49
C ALA A 22 3.53 -12.88 11.75
N SER A 23 3.64 -12.12 12.83
CA SER A 23 4.16 -12.61 14.11
C SER A 23 3.11 -13.35 14.94
N LYS A 24 1.83 -13.32 14.52
CA LYS A 24 0.73 -13.93 15.25
C LYS A 24 0.12 -15.07 14.45
N GLN A 25 -0.41 -16.08 15.14
CA GLN A 25 -1.10 -17.18 14.47
C GLN A 25 -2.46 -16.77 13.95
N SER A 26 -3.13 -15.89 14.66
CA SER A 26 -4.37 -15.26 14.21
C SER A 26 -4.41 -13.83 14.71
N CYS A 27 -5.01 -12.97 13.92
CA CYS A 27 -5.05 -11.54 14.21
C CYS A 27 -6.41 -11.00 13.79
N THR A 28 -7.04 -10.24 14.67
CA THR A 28 -8.31 -9.58 14.37
C THR A 28 -8.06 -8.10 14.09
N GLN A 29 -9.07 -7.46 13.50
CA GLN A 29 -9.06 -6.01 13.33
C GLN A 29 -8.88 -5.30 14.69
N SER A 30 -9.49 -5.83 15.75
CA SER A 30 -9.36 -5.28 17.11
C SER A 30 -7.92 -5.37 17.62
N ASP A 31 -7.24 -6.51 17.37
CA ASP A 31 -5.84 -6.69 17.77
C ASP A 31 -4.94 -5.63 17.12
N ILE A 32 -5.16 -5.36 15.84
CA ILE A 32 -4.39 -4.34 15.10
C ILE A 32 -4.68 -2.95 15.65
N ALA A 33 -5.95 -2.65 15.92
CA ALA A 33 -6.34 -1.36 16.47
C ALA A 33 -5.65 -1.11 17.81
N ASP A 34 -5.62 -2.11 18.68
CA ASP A 34 -4.96 -2.00 19.98
C ASP A 34 -3.46 -1.84 19.86
N PHE A 35 -2.82 -2.63 18.99
CA PHE A 35 -1.35 -2.58 18.78
C PHE A 35 -0.91 -1.23 18.25
N CYS A 36 -1.65 -0.66 17.29
CA CYS A 36 -1.28 0.59 16.63
C CYS A 36 -1.91 1.83 17.27
N SER A 37 -2.74 1.66 18.31
CA SER A 37 -3.57 2.73 18.89
C SER A 37 -4.46 3.38 17.83
N PHE A 38 -5.06 2.56 16.97
CA PHE A 38 -5.96 2.98 15.90
C PHE A 38 -7.42 2.82 16.32
N GLU A 39 -8.28 3.59 15.66
CA GLU A 39 -9.69 3.25 15.58
C GLU A 39 -9.83 1.95 14.76
N PRO A 40 -10.84 1.09 15.07
CA PRO A 40 -11.03 -0.15 14.31
C PRO A 40 -11.14 0.06 12.80
N ARG A 41 -11.73 1.16 12.38
CA ARG A 41 -11.84 1.51 10.96
C ARG A 41 -10.49 1.70 10.29
N GLN A 42 -9.54 2.33 10.97
CA GLN A 42 -8.18 2.49 10.45
C GLN A 42 -7.47 1.16 10.37
N ALA A 43 -7.64 0.30 11.37
CA ALA A 43 -7.06 -1.04 11.33
C ALA A 43 -7.51 -1.80 10.09
N ALA A 44 -8.81 -1.69 9.73
CA ALA A 44 -9.33 -2.30 8.51
C ALA A 44 -8.64 -1.75 7.26
N TYR A 45 -8.38 -0.45 7.20
CA TYR A 45 -7.68 0.15 6.05
C TYR A 45 -6.28 -0.43 5.88
N TYR A 46 -5.54 -0.62 6.96
CA TYR A 46 -4.18 -1.16 6.90
C TYR A 46 -4.18 -2.66 6.58
N LEU A 47 -5.11 -3.42 7.09
CA LEU A 47 -5.28 -4.84 6.72
C LEU A 47 -5.65 -4.97 5.24
N ASN A 48 -6.55 -4.12 4.74
CA ASN A 48 -6.93 -4.11 3.32
C ASN A 48 -5.75 -3.73 2.43
N ALA A 49 -4.86 -2.85 2.89
CA ALA A 49 -3.65 -2.52 2.16
C ALA A 49 -2.72 -3.75 2.04
N CYS A 50 -2.55 -4.50 3.12
CA CYS A 50 -1.79 -5.75 3.09
C CYS A 50 -2.43 -6.76 2.12
N TYR A 51 -3.75 -6.84 2.10
CA TYR A 51 -4.49 -7.70 1.16
C TYR A 51 -4.28 -7.24 -0.29
N TYR A 52 -4.36 -5.93 -0.55
CA TYR A 52 -4.13 -5.38 -1.90
C TYR A 52 -2.75 -5.80 -2.43
N LEU A 53 -1.74 -5.76 -1.58
CA LEU A 53 -0.37 -6.10 -1.94
C LEU A 53 -0.12 -7.62 -2.03
N GLY A 54 -1.12 -8.43 -1.70
CA GLY A 54 -0.99 -9.89 -1.74
C GLY A 54 -0.22 -10.48 -0.57
N LEU A 55 0.01 -9.71 0.48
CA LEU A 55 0.77 -10.16 1.66
C LEU A 55 -0.09 -10.99 2.61
N VAL A 56 -1.38 -10.75 2.64
CA VAL A 56 -2.37 -11.53 3.40
C VAL A 56 -3.54 -11.87 2.48
N ASP A 57 -4.31 -12.91 2.86
CA ASP A 57 -5.53 -13.30 2.14
C ASP A 57 -6.75 -12.58 2.73
N GLU A 58 -7.95 -12.93 2.24
CA GLU A 58 -9.21 -12.32 2.67
C GLU A 58 -9.55 -12.61 4.14
N ASN A 59 -8.89 -13.58 4.76
CA ASN A 59 -9.07 -13.93 6.17
C ASN A 59 -7.95 -13.37 7.05
N TRP A 60 -7.17 -12.44 6.53
CA TRP A 60 -6.01 -11.81 7.21
C TRP A 60 -4.90 -12.81 7.56
N GLN A 61 -4.84 -13.95 6.86
CA GLN A 61 -3.76 -14.91 7.02
C GLN A 61 -2.62 -14.59 6.07
N ILE A 62 -1.38 -14.76 6.55
CA ILE A 62 -0.20 -14.49 5.73
C ILE A 62 -0.15 -15.43 4.53
N THR A 63 0.15 -14.89 3.35
CA THR A 63 0.30 -15.66 2.12
C THR A 63 1.74 -16.16 1.97
N ASP A 64 1.99 -17.04 0.99
CA ASP A 64 3.35 -17.46 0.67
C ASP A 64 4.22 -16.27 0.26
N LEU A 65 3.64 -15.34 -0.50
CA LEU A 65 4.34 -14.11 -0.87
C LEU A 65 4.69 -13.30 0.38
N GLY A 66 3.75 -13.17 1.33
CA GLY A 66 3.97 -12.45 2.57
C GLY A 66 4.99 -13.14 3.48
N ALA A 67 5.05 -14.49 3.47
CA ALA A 67 5.96 -15.23 4.33
C ALA A 67 7.42 -15.14 3.89
N SER A 68 7.68 -14.77 2.64
CA SER A 68 9.03 -14.68 2.10
C SER A 68 9.78 -13.49 2.72
N ASN A 69 11.06 -13.72 3.09
CA ASN A 69 11.98 -12.66 3.54
C ASN A 69 11.56 -11.95 4.84
N MET A 70 10.91 -12.69 5.77
CA MET A 70 10.50 -12.13 7.06
C MET A 70 11.64 -11.96 8.06
N GLU A 71 12.84 -12.47 7.77
CA GLU A 71 13.95 -12.46 8.72
C GLU A 71 14.64 -11.09 8.82
N ASP A 72 14.62 -10.30 7.73
CA ASP A 72 15.27 -9.00 7.67
C ASP A 72 14.27 -7.94 7.23
N ILE A 73 14.08 -6.92 8.07
CA ILE A 73 13.13 -5.83 7.78
C ILE A 73 13.52 -5.04 6.54
N THR A 74 14.81 -4.90 6.27
CA THR A 74 15.29 -4.18 5.07
C THR A 74 14.93 -4.95 3.81
N ASP A 75 15.14 -6.25 3.79
CA ASP A 75 14.77 -7.11 2.67
C ASP A 75 13.25 -7.14 2.48
N LEU A 76 12.50 -7.17 3.57
CA LEU A 76 11.04 -7.11 3.52
C LEU A 76 10.56 -5.80 2.90
N LYS A 77 11.10 -4.67 3.33
CA LYS A 77 10.77 -3.35 2.76
C LYS A 77 11.08 -3.30 1.27
N GLN A 78 12.25 -3.78 0.87
CA GLN A 78 12.67 -3.80 -0.53
C GLN A 78 11.69 -4.64 -1.36
N LYS A 79 11.28 -5.78 -0.85
CA LYS A 79 10.32 -6.66 -1.54
C LYS A 79 8.96 -5.99 -1.67
N ILE A 80 8.47 -5.36 -0.62
CA ILE A 80 7.18 -4.65 -0.64
C ILE A 80 7.25 -3.48 -1.63
N TYR A 81 8.32 -2.72 -1.64
CA TYR A 81 8.52 -1.65 -2.61
C TYR A 81 8.48 -2.19 -4.03
N TRP A 82 9.14 -3.33 -4.26
CA TRP A 82 9.15 -3.98 -5.57
C TRP A 82 7.74 -4.40 -6.00
N ILE A 83 6.96 -4.97 -5.07
CA ILE A 83 5.56 -5.32 -5.34
C ILE A 83 4.77 -4.09 -5.77
N ILE A 84 4.97 -2.97 -5.08
CA ILE A 84 4.26 -1.72 -5.35
C ILE A 84 4.63 -1.16 -6.72
N VAL A 85 5.91 -1.08 -7.05
CA VAL A 85 6.34 -0.51 -8.35
C VAL A 85 5.96 -1.41 -9.51
N LYS A 86 5.73 -2.70 -9.28
CA LYS A 86 5.25 -3.63 -10.30
C LYS A 86 3.72 -3.70 -10.39
N ASP A 87 3.01 -3.13 -9.42
CA ASP A 87 1.56 -3.10 -9.46
C ASP A 87 1.10 -2.29 -10.66
N GLU A 88 0.10 -2.79 -11.38
CA GLU A 88 -0.37 -2.16 -12.62
C GLU A 88 -0.80 -0.70 -12.38
N ILE A 89 -1.55 -0.45 -11.33
CA ILE A 89 -2.08 0.88 -11.06
C ILE A 89 -1.03 1.77 -10.39
N ILE A 90 -0.46 1.32 -9.28
CA ILE A 90 0.50 2.14 -8.52
C ILE A 90 1.80 2.30 -9.30
N GLY A 91 2.24 1.25 -10.00
CA GLY A 91 3.43 1.29 -10.84
C GLY A 91 3.32 2.30 -11.97
N THR A 92 2.13 2.48 -12.53
CA THR A 92 1.89 3.51 -13.56
C THR A 92 2.09 4.91 -12.98
N ILE A 93 1.56 5.15 -11.79
CA ILE A 93 1.72 6.45 -11.10
C ILE A 93 3.20 6.68 -10.74
N PHE A 94 3.85 5.65 -10.21
CA PHE A 94 5.27 5.70 -9.85
C PHE A 94 6.13 6.03 -11.06
N SER A 95 5.89 5.35 -12.18
CA SER A 95 6.62 5.57 -13.44
C SER A 95 6.42 7.00 -13.96
N TYR A 96 5.20 7.53 -13.86
CA TYR A 96 4.92 8.90 -14.26
C TYR A 96 5.76 9.88 -13.44
N LYS A 97 5.85 9.68 -12.13
CA LYS A 97 6.66 10.54 -11.26
C LYS A 97 8.16 10.48 -11.61
N LEU A 98 8.66 9.30 -11.98
CA LEU A 98 10.06 9.15 -12.39
C LEU A 98 10.37 9.81 -13.72
N ILE A 99 9.49 9.62 -14.71
CA ILE A 99 9.73 10.10 -16.09
C ILE A 99 9.48 11.61 -16.18
N PHE A 100 8.50 12.12 -15.43
CA PHE A 100 8.08 13.51 -15.51
C PHE A 100 8.15 14.18 -14.12
N PRO A 101 9.34 14.32 -13.52
CA PRO A 101 9.46 14.81 -12.15
C PRO A 101 8.98 16.24 -11.95
N ASN A 102 8.87 17.05 -13.03
CA ASN A 102 8.42 18.43 -12.97
C ASN A 102 6.95 18.60 -13.37
N LYS A 103 6.24 17.50 -13.64
CA LYS A 103 4.82 17.54 -13.98
C LYS A 103 3.96 17.34 -12.72
N ASP A 104 2.70 17.74 -12.83
CA ASP A 104 1.72 17.57 -11.74
C ASP A 104 1.25 16.11 -11.70
N ALA A 105 1.89 15.32 -10.86
CA ALA A 105 1.54 13.92 -10.68
C ALA A 105 0.14 13.74 -10.09
N ARG A 106 -0.33 14.69 -9.27
CA ARG A 106 -1.65 14.61 -8.67
C ARG A 106 -2.75 14.70 -9.72
N SER A 107 -2.66 15.65 -10.64
CA SER A 107 -3.62 15.79 -11.73
C SER A 107 -3.62 14.55 -12.61
N PHE A 108 -2.46 14.03 -12.95
CA PHE A 108 -2.34 12.78 -13.70
C PHE A 108 -3.02 11.62 -12.97
N THR A 109 -2.75 11.47 -11.67
CA THR A 109 -3.27 10.37 -10.87
C THR A 109 -4.80 10.44 -10.77
N ILE A 110 -5.35 11.62 -10.51
CA ILE A 110 -6.79 11.81 -10.41
C ILE A 110 -7.46 11.43 -11.74
N GLU A 111 -6.96 11.92 -12.86
CA GLU A 111 -7.50 11.61 -14.18
C GLU A 111 -7.41 10.12 -14.49
N TYR A 112 -6.28 9.50 -14.19
CA TYR A 112 -6.05 8.09 -14.39
C TYR A 112 -7.04 7.25 -13.57
N LEU A 113 -7.21 7.56 -12.29
CA LEU A 113 -8.14 6.84 -11.42
C LEU A 113 -9.60 7.04 -11.83
N HIS A 114 -9.98 8.22 -12.32
CA HIS A 114 -11.32 8.45 -12.84
C HIS A 114 -11.63 7.55 -14.03
N ARG A 115 -10.66 7.32 -14.89
CA ARG A 115 -10.83 6.42 -16.04
C ARG A 115 -11.00 4.97 -15.61
N LEU A 116 -10.27 4.54 -14.57
CA LEU A 116 -10.34 3.17 -14.08
C LEU A 116 -11.53 2.91 -13.17
N TYR A 117 -11.97 3.93 -12.44
CA TYR A 117 -13.04 3.82 -11.44
C TYR A 117 -14.09 4.92 -11.66
N PRO A 118 -14.81 4.87 -12.78
CA PRO A 118 -15.78 5.92 -13.11
C PRO A 118 -16.93 6.00 -12.10
N GLU A 119 -17.15 4.94 -11.32
CA GLU A 119 -18.19 4.87 -10.30
C GLU A 119 -17.85 5.63 -9.01
N TYR A 120 -16.57 6.01 -8.81
CA TYR A 120 -16.15 6.70 -7.60
C TYR A 120 -16.46 8.21 -7.71
N SER A 121 -16.87 8.81 -6.58
CA SER A 121 -17.03 10.27 -6.49
C SER A 121 -15.68 10.98 -6.57
N GLU A 122 -15.70 12.26 -6.87
CA GLU A 122 -14.48 13.08 -6.89
C GLU A 122 -13.76 13.05 -5.55
N ALA A 123 -14.51 13.08 -4.43
CA ALA A 123 -13.93 13.04 -3.10
C ALA A 123 -13.19 11.71 -2.84
N VAL A 124 -13.79 10.60 -3.24
CA VAL A 124 -13.16 9.27 -3.10
C VAL A 124 -11.90 9.20 -3.95
N ILE A 125 -11.97 9.60 -5.21
CA ILE A 125 -10.80 9.61 -6.11
C ILE A 125 -9.68 10.47 -5.52
N SER A 126 -10.00 11.64 -5.00
CA SER A 126 -9.00 12.54 -4.41
C SER A 126 -8.29 11.88 -3.22
N ARG A 127 -9.04 11.20 -2.35
CA ARG A 127 -8.44 10.50 -1.20
C ARG A 127 -7.58 9.33 -1.63
N ARG A 128 -8.03 8.53 -2.61
CA ARG A 128 -7.23 7.41 -3.14
C ARG A 128 -5.95 7.90 -3.81
N ALA A 129 -6.05 8.98 -4.59
CA ALA A 129 -4.89 9.59 -5.21
C ALA A 129 -3.86 10.01 -4.16
N SER A 130 -4.30 10.63 -3.07
CA SER A 130 -3.41 11.03 -1.98
C SER A 130 -2.68 9.83 -1.37
N THR A 131 -3.39 8.74 -1.12
CA THR A 131 -2.79 7.52 -0.56
C THR A 131 -1.72 6.95 -1.48
N LEU A 132 -2.04 6.79 -2.76
CA LEU A 132 -1.09 6.19 -3.73
C LEU A 132 0.12 7.10 -3.96
N LEU A 133 -0.09 8.40 -4.01
CA LEU A 133 1.02 9.36 -4.14
C LEU A 133 1.91 9.37 -2.89
N ASN A 134 1.32 9.25 -1.69
CA ASN A 134 2.11 9.13 -0.46
C ASN A 134 2.99 7.89 -0.50
N TRP A 135 2.46 6.76 -0.93
CA TRP A 135 3.25 5.53 -1.08
C TRP A 135 4.40 5.71 -2.05
N CYS A 136 4.12 6.30 -3.22
CA CYS A 136 5.18 6.58 -4.20
C CYS A 136 6.25 7.50 -3.63
N ASN A 137 5.86 8.54 -2.90
CA ASN A 137 6.79 9.48 -2.30
C ASN A 137 7.65 8.82 -1.21
N GLU A 138 7.07 7.95 -0.39
CA GLU A 138 7.84 7.20 0.62
C GLU A 138 8.91 6.33 -0.05
N ILE A 139 8.56 5.65 -1.14
CA ILE A 139 9.53 4.82 -1.89
C ILE A 139 10.63 5.69 -2.50
N LEU A 140 10.25 6.79 -3.17
CA LEU A 140 11.21 7.69 -3.82
C LEU A 140 12.16 8.35 -2.83
N SER A 141 11.73 8.55 -1.58
CA SER A 141 12.54 9.14 -0.52
C SER A 141 13.39 8.12 0.22
N SER A 142 13.19 6.84 -0.02
CA SER A 142 13.91 5.77 0.68
C SER A 142 15.27 5.52 0.07
N PRO A 143 16.33 5.28 0.89
CA PRO A 143 17.62 4.84 0.37
C PRO A 143 17.55 3.52 -0.41
N LEU A 144 16.50 2.73 -0.19
CA LEU A 144 16.34 1.42 -0.83
C LEU A 144 15.94 1.55 -2.31
N ILE A 145 15.54 2.75 -2.78
CA ILE A 145 15.13 2.95 -4.18
C ILE A 145 16.22 2.54 -5.16
N ASN A 146 17.49 2.73 -4.79
CA ASN A 146 18.60 2.40 -5.67
C ASN A 146 18.85 0.90 -5.79
N ARG A 147 18.14 0.08 -5.03
CA ARG A 147 18.22 -1.39 -5.07
C ARG A 147 17.07 -2.02 -5.86
N LEU A 148 16.15 -1.22 -6.37
CA LEU A 148 14.99 -1.72 -7.15
C LEU A 148 15.31 -1.86 -8.67
#